data_4f9e2ff3b9b8a4b6a0facb11fa028999
#
_entry.id   4f9e2ff3b9b8a4b6a0facb11fa028999
#
_cell.length_a   1.000
_cell.length_b   1.000
_cell.length_c   1.000
_cell.angle_alpha   90.00
_cell.angle_beta   90.00
_cell.angle_gamma   90.00
#
_symmetry.space_group_name_H-M   'P 1'
#
loop_
_entity.id
_entity.type
_entity.pdbx_description
1 polymer ?
#
loop_
_entity_poly.entity_id
_entity_poly.type
_entity_poly.pdbx_seq_one_letter_code
_entity_poly.pdbx_strand_id
1 'polypeptide(L)'
;MSITVQIPTALRRLTAGTPNITCQATNLPELFSVLDTQFPDLTPHLRDEAGQTRRFLNVYVNEEDIRFLGGNTYAFQDGDEVLLVPSIAGGSR
;
A
#
# COMPACT_ATOMS: atom_id res chain seq x y z
N MET A 1 -14.27 4.68 -2.50
CA MET A 1 -13.88 4.58 -3.91
C MET A 1 -13.28 3.22 -4.19
N SER A 2 -13.58 2.68 -5.36
CA SER A 2 -13.04 1.37 -5.76
C SER A 2 -11.66 1.59 -6.36
N ILE A 3 -10.64 0.98 -5.76
CA ILE A 3 -9.27 1.13 -6.20
C ILE A 3 -8.65 -0.25 -6.40
N THR A 4 -7.59 -0.31 -7.20
CA THR A 4 -6.84 -1.54 -7.43
C THR A 4 -5.45 -1.37 -6.83
N VAL A 5 -5.07 -2.29 -5.95
CA VAL A 5 -3.77 -2.27 -5.30
C VAL A 5 -2.89 -3.33 -5.95
N GLN A 6 -1.74 -2.90 -6.45
CA GLN A 6 -0.77 -3.81 -7.04
C GLN A 6 0.22 -4.24 -5.98
N ILE A 7 0.31 -5.56 -5.77
CA ILE A 7 1.17 -6.13 -4.74
C ILE A 7 2.50 -6.52 -5.37
N PRO A 8 3.61 -6.02 -4.83
CA PRO A 8 4.93 -6.36 -5.39
C PRO A 8 5.22 -7.85 -5.21
N THR A 9 6.01 -8.39 -6.11
CA THR A 9 6.35 -9.80 -6.11
C THR A 9 6.85 -10.27 -4.75
N ALA A 10 7.66 -9.46 -4.09
CA ALA A 10 8.24 -9.82 -2.80
C ALA A 10 7.20 -10.02 -1.70
N LEU A 11 6.02 -9.43 -1.85
CA LEU A 11 4.97 -9.49 -0.82
C LEU A 11 3.80 -10.39 -1.22
N ARG A 12 3.82 -10.96 -2.42
CA ARG A 12 2.68 -11.78 -2.89
C ARG A 12 2.46 -13.03 -2.06
N ARG A 13 3.50 -13.55 -1.43
CA ARG A 13 3.33 -14.70 -0.54
C ARG A 13 2.40 -14.38 0.63
N LEU A 14 2.28 -13.10 0.96
CA LEU A 14 1.44 -12.65 2.07
C LEU A 14 0.01 -12.35 1.64
N THR A 15 -0.26 -12.38 0.35
CA THR A 15 -1.59 -12.17 -0.22
C THR A 15 -2.07 -13.38 -1.02
N ALA A 16 -1.63 -14.56 -0.62
CA ALA A 16 -1.98 -15.83 -1.24
C ALA A 16 -1.64 -15.85 -2.74
N GLY A 17 -0.57 -15.16 -3.13
CA GLY A 17 -0.13 -15.10 -4.51
C GLY A 17 -0.89 -14.12 -5.38
N THR A 18 -1.80 -13.34 -4.79
CA THR A 18 -2.65 -12.41 -5.55
C THR A 18 -1.84 -11.16 -5.93
N PRO A 19 -1.67 -10.88 -7.23
CA PRO A 19 -0.89 -9.71 -7.64
C PRO A 19 -1.66 -8.40 -7.58
N ASN A 20 -2.98 -8.44 -7.72
CA ASN A 20 -3.82 -7.24 -7.71
C ASN A 20 -5.00 -7.47 -6.79
N ILE A 21 -5.29 -6.48 -5.96
CA ILE A 21 -6.41 -6.54 -5.02
C ILE A 21 -7.30 -5.34 -5.29
N THR A 22 -8.59 -5.60 -5.56
CA THR A 22 -9.56 -4.53 -5.69
C THR A 22 -10.24 -4.34 -4.35
N CYS A 23 -10.30 -3.12 -3.86
CA CYS A 23 -10.93 -2.85 -2.58
C CYS A 23 -11.52 -1.45 -2.56
N GLN A 24 -12.27 -1.16 -1.49
CA GLN A 24 -12.90 0.13 -1.27
C GLN A 24 -12.13 0.87 -0.19
N ALA A 25 -11.63 2.05 -0.50
CA ALA A 25 -10.92 2.87 0.46
C ALA A 25 -10.99 4.33 0.02
N THR A 26 -11.01 5.24 0.99
CA THR A 26 -11.08 6.66 0.74
C THR A 26 -9.70 7.31 0.75
N ASN A 27 -8.79 6.77 1.55
CA ASN A 27 -7.46 7.31 1.70
C ASN A 27 -6.49 6.20 2.11
N LEU A 28 -5.22 6.54 2.25
CA LEU A 28 -4.20 5.54 2.54
C LEU A 28 -4.39 4.85 3.90
N PRO A 29 -4.68 5.58 4.99
CA PRO A 29 -4.92 4.89 6.27
C PRO A 29 -6.07 3.90 6.19
N GLU A 30 -7.15 4.25 5.49
CA GLU A 30 -8.28 3.34 5.33
C GLU A 30 -7.89 2.13 4.49
N LEU A 31 -7.08 2.34 3.44
CA LEU A 31 -6.59 1.23 2.62
C LEU A 31 -5.80 0.24 3.46
N PHE A 32 -4.89 0.75 4.30
CA PHE A 32 -4.10 -0.13 5.17
C PHE A 32 -4.99 -0.91 6.13
N SER A 33 -6.06 -0.29 6.63
CA SER A 33 -7.01 -0.99 7.51
C SER A 33 -7.73 -2.12 6.78
N VAL A 34 -8.12 -1.88 5.52
CA VAL A 34 -8.75 -2.91 4.70
C VAL A 34 -7.79 -4.06 4.45
N LEU A 35 -6.54 -3.74 4.10
CA LEU A 35 -5.53 -4.77 3.84
C LEU A 35 -5.21 -5.56 5.11
N ASP A 36 -5.19 -4.89 6.26
CA ASP A 36 -4.96 -5.56 7.54
C ASP A 36 -6.05 -6.59 7.84
N THR A 37 -7.28 -6.26 7.52
CA THR A 37 -8.40 -7.18 7.71
C THR A 37 -8.32 -8.38 6.78
N GLN A 38 -7.96 -8.15 5.52
CA GLN A 38 -7.92 -9.22 4.53
C GLN A 38 -6.63 -10.03 4.57
N PHE A 39 -5.51 -9.37 4.86
CA PHE A 39 -4.19 -9.99 4.83
C PHE A 39 -3.38 -9.49 6.02
N PRO A 40 -3.69 -9.96 7.23
CA PRO A 40 -3.03 -9.44 8.43
C PRO A 40 -1.51 -9.61 8.45
N ASP A 41 -0.99 -10.61 7.73
CA ASP A 41 0.45 -10.81 7.67
C ASP A 41 1.15 -9.74 6.85
N LEU A 42 0.40 -8.99 6.06
CA LEU A 42 0.95 -7.91 5.24
C LEU A 42 1.23 -6.65 6.05
N THR A 43 0.46 -6.43 7.13
CA THR A 43 0.54 -5.20 7.92
C THR A 43 1.94 -4.85 8.39
N PRO A 44 2.74 -5.79 8.94
CA PRO A 44 4.07 -5.43 9.41
C PRO A 44 5.00 -4.89 8.32
N HIS A 45 4.68 -5.19 7.06
CA HIS A 45 5.47 -4.70 5.93
C HIS A 45 4.99 -3.33 5.45
N LEU A 46 3.81 -2.90 5.88
CA LEU A 46 3.22 -1.64 5.45
C LEU A 46 3.28 -0.57 6.54
N ARG A 47 3.09 -0.96 7.79
CA ARG A 47 3.07 -0.05 8.93
C ARG A 47 4.02 -0.51 10.00
N ASP A 48 4.53 0.46 10.78
CA ASP A 48 5.30 0.16 11.98
C ASP A 48 4.36 -0.02 13.17
N GLU A 49 4.93 -0.22 14.35
CA GLU A 49 4.14 -0.46 15.56
C GLU A 49 3.28 0.74 15.96
N ALA A 50 3.67 1.93 15.53
CA ALA A 50 2.91 3.15 15.81
C ALA A 50 1.79 3.39 14.80
N GLY A 51 1.62 2.48 13.83
CA GLY A 51 0.61 2.62 12.80
C GLY A 51 1.00 3.56 11.67
N GLN A 52 2.24 4.00 11.64
CA GLN A 52 2.74 4.87 10.59
C GLN A 52 3.22 4.04 9.39
N THR A 53 3.05 4.59 8.20
CA THR A 53 3.59 3.94 7.01
C THR A 53 5.09 3.74 7.18
N ARG A 54 5.56 2.53 6.87
CA ARG A 54 6.98 2.24 6.96
C ARG A 54 7.77 3.19 6.06
N ARG A 55 8.89 3.69 6.56
CA ARG A 55 9.70 4.68 5.83
C ARG A 55 10.29 4.10 4.54
N PHE A 56 10.39 2.77 4.46
CA PHE A 56 10.95 2.11 3.28
C PHE A 56 9.87 1.66 2.31
N LEU A 57 8.62 1.99 2.60
CA LEU A 57 7.53 1.69 1.68
C LEU A 57 7.19 2.93 0.89
N ASN A 58 7.27 2.83 -0.41
CA ASN A 58 6.83 3.89 -1.31
C ASN A 58 5.47 3.52 -1.87
N VAL A 59 4.57 4.49 -1.92
CA VAL A 59 3.22 4.28 -2.44
C VAL A 59 3.02 5.20 -3.63
N TYR A 60 2.64 4.63 -4.76
CA TYR A 60 2.37 5.40 -5.97
C TYR A 60 0.90 5.26 -6.33
N VAL A 61 0.29 6.37 -6.71
CA VAL A 61 -1.08 6.42 -7.19
C VAL A 61 -1.04 6.85 -8.63
N ASN A 62 -1.46 5.96 -9.53
CA ASN A 62 -1.41 6.24 -10.97
C ASN A 62 -0.01 6.71 -11.39
N GLU A 63 1.02 6.01 -10.87
CA GLU A 63 2.43 6.24 -11.18
C GLU A 63 3.03 7.51 -10.57
N GLU A 64 2.29 8.15 -9.65
CA GLU A 64 2.81 9.33 -8.97
C GLU A 64 2.97 9.04 -7.47
N ASP A 65 4.10 9.44 -6.90
CA ASP A 65 4.35 9.24 -5.47
C ASP A 65 3.26 9.95 -4.66
N ILE A 66 2.60 9.21 -3.77
CA ILE A 66 1.47 9.75 -3.01
C ILE A 66 1.87 10.95 -2.15
N ARG A 67 3.16 11.05 -1.78
CA ARG A 67 3.61 12.19 -0.97
C ARG A 67 3.44 13.53 -1.69
N PHE A 68 3.46 13.50 -3.02
CA PHE A 68 3.24 14.71 -3.82
C PHE A 68 1.75 14.99 -4.03
N LEU A 69 0.89 14.08 -3.59
CA LEU A 69 -0.55 14.23 -3.73
C LEU A 69 -1.24 14.54 -2.41
N GLY A 70 -0.48 14.67 -1.34
CA GLY A 70 -1.02 14.94 -0.02
C GLY A 70 -0.84 13.82 0.99
N GLY A 71 -0.18 12.73 0.59
CA GLY A 71 0.10 11.63 1.51
C GLY A 71 -1.18 11.00 2.08
N ASN A 72 -1.26 10.93 3.40
CA ASN A 72 -2.42 10.34 4.07
C ASN A 72 -3.71 11.14 3.86
N THR A 73 -3.61 12.39 3.42
CA THR A 73 -4.80 13.21 3.19
C THR A 73 -5.33 13.11 1.77
N TYR A 74 -4.59 12.45 0.88
CA TYR A 74 -5.05 12.28 -0.49
C TYR A 74 -6.32 11.44 -0.51
N ALA A 75 -7.37 11.93 -1.16
CA ALA A 75 -8.62 11.20 -1.31
C ALA A 75 -8.59 10.40 -2.61
N PHE A 76 -8.64 9.07 -2.49
CA PHE A 76 -8.63 8.21 -3.66
C PHE A 76 -9.81 8.50 -4.57
N GLN A 77 -9.56 8.41 -5.86
CA GLN A 77 -10.57 8.52 -6.90
C GLN A 77 -10.96 7.12 -7.36
N ASP A 78 -12.21 6.99 -7.80
CA ASP A 78 -12.66 5.70 -8.32
C ASP A 78 -11.80 5.31 -9.51
N GLY A 79 -11.28 4.08 -9.48
CA GLY A 79 -10.42 3.57 -10.54
C GLY A 79 -8.93 3.83 -10.33
N ASP A 80 -8.55 4.49 -9.23
CA ASP A 80 -7.13 4.71 -8.95
C ASP A 80 -6.39 3.38 -8.84
N GLU A 81 -5.15 3.38 -9.33
CA GLU A 81 -4.26 2.23 -9.21
C GLU A 81 -3.17 2.57 -8.22
N VAL A 82 -3.06 1.77 -7.16
CA VAL A 82 -2.10 1.99 -6.09
C VAL A 82 -1.02 0.92 -6.17
N LEU A 83 0.22 1.36 -6.27
CA LEU A 83 1.37 0.45 -6.31
C LEU A 83 2.15 0.59 -5.01
N LEU A 84 2.37 -0.54 -4.34
CA LEU A 84 3.18 -0.59 -3.12
C LEU A 84 4.57 -1.06 -3.50
N VAL A 85 5.58 -0.24 -3.22
CA VAL A 85 6.97 -0.55 -3.57
C VAL A 85 7.82 -0.55 -2.32
N PRO A 86 8.10 -1.73 -1.75
CA PRO A 86 9.01 -1.78 -0.61
C PRO A 86 10.43 -1.49 -1.10
N SER A 87 11.08 -0.56 -0.44
CA SER A 87 12.46 -0.24 -0.72
C SER A 87 13.33 -1.10 0.18
N ILE A 88 14.29 -1.79 -0.39
CA ILE A 88 15.22 -2.57 0.42
C ILE A 88 16.34 -1.61 0.80
N ALA A 89 16.03 -0.79 1.78
CA ALA A 89 16.97 0.21 2.20
C ALA A 89 18.19 -0.43 2.80
N GLY A 90 19.27 0.06 2.43
CA GLY A 90 20.50 -0.41 2.95
C GLY A 90 20.74 -1.80 2.48
N GLY A 91 19.82 -2.07 1.98
CA GLY A 91 20.05 -3.30 1.49
C GLY A 91 21.28 -3.18 0.79
N SER A 92 21.09 -2.78 1.02
CA SER A 92 21.65 -2.80 0.49
C SER A 92 22.63 -2.50 0.44
N ARG A 93 22.61 -2.40 0.79
CA ARG A 93 23.35 -2.28 0.87
C ARG A 93 23.77 -2.28 0.91
#